data_f4cf31769f5fec32a0d0dea63567f3c7
#
_entry.id   f4cf31769f5fec32a0d0dea63567f3c7
#
_cell.length_a   1.000
_cell.length_b   1.000
_cell.length_c   1.000
_cell.angle_alpha   90.00
_cell.angle_beta   90.00
_cell.angle_gamma   90.00
#
_symmetry.space_group_name_H-M   'P 1'
#
loop_
_entity.id
_entity.type
_entity.pdbx_description
1 polymer ?
#
loop_
_entity_poly.entity_id
_entity_poly.type
_entity_poly.pdbx_seq_one_letter_code
_entity_poly.pdbx_strand_id
1 'polypeptide(L)'
;MIFTAYAAVLPLLKAQWGLSAGEAGLVQSAWHLGYLSSLFGVGFLADRYGARRTFLWSSVAASTAGLVFALFADGFWSALLLHGLAGLCSGGSYTPGLALISQRFAAGGQGRAMGYYLAAASFGYGLTLVLAGALLAPLGWRGVFVLIACGPVLATLIAFRVLRDTPNVVHPRPAAQGARHDFLAVLRNRPAMLSIWGYAFHAWELLGLWAWLPAFLAAAQGGAATTQAVSAGAWLTAATFFLGMLGSALAGGLSDRWGRTALILAASTVSAACALSFGWMLGLPLALVVAVALLFNLAGTADSSVHSTALAELVPPGQIGTAYSIRSVLGFGSGAISPWIFGLVLDWGRGAPLGSDYAAWGLAWTSLGAVGALCPVVTWRLRRRPEAAGLAKGLR
;
A
#
# COMPACT_ATOMS: atom_id res chain seq x y z
N MET A 1 -2.67 9.16 -0.91
CA MET A 1 -2.24 10.33 -1.73
C MET A 1 -0.89 10.89 -1.29
N ILE A 2 -0.68 11.33 -0.04
CA ILE A 2 0.61 11.94 0.39
C ILE A 2 1.81 11.00 0.19
N PHE A 3 1.70 9.71 0.53
CA PHE A 3 2.80 8.75 0.34
C PHE A 3 3.16 8.52 -1.14
N THR A 4 2.19 8.54 -2.05
CA THR A 4 2.44 8.43 -3.50
C THR A 4 3.03 9.73 -4.06
N ALA A 5 2.66 10.88 -3.51
CA ALA A 5 3.27 12.15 -3.86
C ALA A 5 4.76 12.17 -3.46
N TYR A 6 5.09 11.69 -2.25
CA TYR A 6 6.48 11.58 -1.81
C TYR A 6 7.28 10.64 -2.73
N ALA A 7 6.76 9.46 -3.01
CA ALA A 7 7.41 8.51 -3.93
C ALA A 7 7.65 9.12 -5.32
N ALA A 8 6.69 9.90 -5.85
CA ALA A 8 6.81 10.55 -7.16
C ALA A 8 7.97 11.54 -7.24
N VAL A 9 8.21 12.31 -6.18
CA VAL A 9 9.26 13.35 -6.16
C VAL A 9 10.50 12.97 -5.35
N LEU A 10 10.56 11.74 -4.84
CA LEU A 10 11.66 11.24 -4.00
C LEU A 10 13.05 11.54 -4.56
N PRO A 11 13.35 11.37 -5.87
CA PRO A 11 14.69 11.69 -6.39
C PRO A 11 15.06 13.17 -6.24
N LEU A 12 14.09 14.08 -6.40
CA LEU A 12 14.34 15.52 -6.22
C LEU A 12 14.56 15.87 -4.75
N LEU A 13 13.73 15.34 -3.85
CA LEU A 13 13.87 15.57 -2.41
C LEU A 13 15.20 15.00 -1.90
N LYS A 14 15.57 13.81 -2.37
CA LYS A 14 16.86 13.20 -2.06
C LYS A 14 18.02 14.10 -2.47
N ALA A 15 17.99 14.63 -3.68
CA ALA A 15 19.04 15.53 -4.17
C ALA A 15 19.04 16.88 -3.43
N GLN A 16 17.87 17.47 -3.20
CA GLN A 16 17.75 18.77 -2.56
C GLN A 16 18.15 18.77 -1.07
N TRP A 17 17.82 17.69 -0.35
CA TRP A 17 18.10 17.57 1.09
C TRP A 17 19.38 16.78 1.39
N GLY A 18 20.12 16.33 0.37
CA GLY A 18 21.35 15.54 0.53
C GLY A 18 21.13 14.19 1.20
N LEU A 19 19.96 13.57 1.02
CA LEU A 19 19.62 12.31 1.68
C LEU A 19 20.34 11.12 1.02
N SER A 20 20.71 10.15 1.83
CA SER A 20 20.99 8.79 1.36
C SER A 20 19.69 8.13 0.83
N ALA A 21 19.80 7.03 0.10
CA ALA A 21 18.61 6.29 -0.32
C ALA A 21 17.93 5.62 0.87
N GLY A 22 18.70 5.15 1.87
CA GLY A 22 18.18 4.63 3.12
C GLY A 22 17.34 5.64 3.88
N GLU A 23 17.84 6.89 4.02
CA GLU A 23 17.09 7.98 4.67
C GLU A 23 15.79 8.31 3.91
N ALA A 24 15.86 8.42 2.58
CA ALA A 24 14.69 8.66 1.75
C ALA A 24 13.64 7.52 1.86
N GLY A 25 14.10 6.28 1.87
CA GLY A 25 13.27 5.10 2.12
C GLY A 25 12.68 5.08 3.53
N LEU A 26 13.43 5.51 4.55
CA LEU A 26 12.96 5.60 5.93
C LEU A 26 11.84 6.65 6.09
N VAL A 27 11.95 7.81 5.42
CA VAL A 27 10.86 8.81 5.37
C VAL A 27 9.60 8.21 4.76
N GLN A 28 9.72 7.44 3.67
CA GLN A 28 8.58 6.73 3.08
C GLN A 28 7.99 5.70 4.05
N SER A 29 8.84 4.93 4.72
CA SER A 29 8.46 3.94 5.74
C SER A 29 7.75 4.57 6.93
N ALA A 30 8.14 5.77 7.36
CA ALA A 30 7.53 6.49 8.46
C ALA A 30 6.03 6.73 8.24
N TRP A 31 5.61 7.04 7.00
CA TRP A 31 4.19 7.17 6.68
C TRP A 31 3.43 5.85 6.91
N HIS A 32 3.98 4.74 6.42
CA HIS A 32 3.35 3.42 6.57
C HIS A 32 3.30 2.96 8.02
N LEU A 33 4.36 3.23 8.81
CA LEU A 33 4.40 2.94 10.25
C LEU A 33 3.40 3.80 11.01
N GLY A 34 3.30 5.09 10.70
CA GLY A 34 2.29 5.99 11.26
C GLY A 34 0.87 5.51 10.95
N TYR A 35 0.61 5.14 9.70
CA TYR A 35 -0.67 4.58 9.27
C TYR A 35 -1.00 3.28 10.02
N LEU A 36 -0.07 2.34 10.10
CA LEU A 36 -0.24 1.10 10.85
C LEU A 36 -0.57 1.37 12.32
N SER A 37 0.18 2.29 12.96
CA SER A 37 -0.06 2.67 14.36
C SER A 37 -1.46 3.25 14.55
N SER A 38 -1.95 4.05 13.60
CA SER A 38 -3.28 4.63 13.68
C SER A 38 -4.39 3.59 13.59
N LEU A 39 -4.21 2.50 12.85
CA LEU A 39 -5.23 1.45 12.70
C LEU A 39 -5.57 0.80 14.06
N PHE A 40 -4.63 0.72 14.99
CA PHE A 40 -4.89 0.25 16.36
C PHE A 40 -5.74 1.24 17.16
N GLY A 41 -5.44 2.54 17.07
CA GLY A 41 -6.13 3.57 17.85
C GLY A 41 -7.49 3.95 17.29
N VAL A 42 -7.62 4.00 15.97
CA VAL A 42 -8.81 4.49 15.27
C VAL A 42 -10.04 3.62 15.50
N GLY A 43 -9.88 2.30 15.59
CA GLY A 43 -10.97 1.40 15.95
C GLY A 43 -11.55 1.72 17.33
N PHE A 44 -10.67 1.93 18.33
CA PHE A 44 -11.06 2.32 19.68
C PHE A 44 -11.75 3.70 19.71
N LEU A 45 -11.24 4.66 18.94
CA LEU A 45 -11.87 5.98 18.82
C LEU A 45 -13.25 5.90 18.17
N ALA A 46 -13.42 5.05 17.14
CA ALA A 46 -14.70 4.84 16.48
C ALA A 46 -15.72 4.17 17.40
N ASP A 47 -15.30 3.21 18.22
CA ASP A 47 -16.16 2.57 19.22
C ASP A 47 -16.61 3.58 20.31
N ARG A 48 -15.70 4.45 20.76
CA ARG A 48 -15.97 5.39 21.85
C ARG A 48 -16.73 6.63 21.42
N TYR A 49 -16.39 7.18 20.25
CA TYR A 49 -16.92 8.48 19.80
C TYR A 49 -17.84 8.36 18.59
N GLY A 50 -17.98 7.15 18.03
CA GLY A 50 -18.75 6.85 16.84
C GLY A 50 -17.94 6.99 15.53
N ALA A 51 -18.29 6.17 14.56
CA ALA A 51 -17.56 6.09 13.28
C ALA A 51 -17.58 7.42 12.50
N ARG A 52 -18.71 8.16 12.51
CA ARG A 52 -18.84 9.45 11.82
C ARG A 52 -17.88 10.50 12.35
N ARG A 53 -17.86 10.70 13.68
CA ARG A 53 -16.97 11.69 14.30
C ARG A 53 -15.50 11.33 14.07
N THR A 54 -15.14 10.08 14.27
CA THR A 54 -13.78 9.59 14.08
C THR A 54 -13.32 9.79 12.63
N PHE A 55 -14.17 9.47 11.66
CA PHE A 55 -13.89 9.70 10.25
C PHE A 55 -13.64 11.16 9.93
N LEU A 56 -14.51 12.07 10.38
CA LEU A 56 -14.39 13.51 10.13
C LEU A 56 -13.15 14.10 10.81
N TRP A 57 -12.88 13.77 12.08
CA TRP A 57 -11.67 14.22 12.78
C TRP A 57 -10.38 13.76 12.08
N SER A 58 -10.33 12.48 11.71
CA SER A 58 -9.17 11.95 10.98
C SER A 58 -9.02 12.58 9.60
N SER A 59 -10.12 12.90 8.92
CA SER A 59 -10.08 13.59 7.62
C SER A 59 -9.50 14.99 7.75
N VAL A 60 -9.91 15.76 8.78
CA VAL A 60 -9.32 17.07 9.09
C VAL A 60 -7.85 16.93 9.43
N ALA A 61 -7.51 16.01 10.34
CA ALA A 61 -6.14 15.79 10.77
C ALA A 61 -5.22 15.37 9.60
N ALA A 62 -5.67 14.46 8.72
CA ALA A 62 -4.91 14.03 7.55
C ALA A 62 -4.70 15.16 6.53
N SER A 63 -5.74 15.99 6.30
CA SER A 63 -5.64 17.17 5.44
C SER A 63 -4.65 18.18 5.98
N THR A 64 -4.73 18.48 7.28
CA THR A 64 -3.81 19.41 7.95
C THR A 64 -2.38 18.87 7.93
N ALA A 65 -2.18 17.59 8.27
CA ALA A 65 -0.84 16.98 8.26
C ALA A 65 -0.20 16.98 6.85
N GLY A 66 -1.00 16.78 5.79
CA GLY A 66 -0.54 16.89 4.41
C GLY A 66 -0.07 18.30 4.04
N LEU A 67 -0.81 19.35 4.44
CA LEU A 67 -0.42 20.74 4.25
C LEU A 67 0.81 21.10 5.08
N VAL A 68 0.87 20.66 6.34
CA VAL A 68 2.03 20.90 7.21
C VAL A 68 3.28 20.25 6.63
N PHE A 69 3.19 19.04 6.09
CA PHE A 69 4.32 18.43 5.37
C PHE A 69 4.76 19.30 4.18
N ALA A 70 3.82 19.74 3.34
CA ALA A 70 4.12 20.54 2.16
C ALA A 70 4.84 21.87 2.49
N LEU A 71 4.46 22.49 3.61
CA LEU A 71 4.96 23.81 3.99
C LEU A 71 6.25 23.76 4.82
N PHE A 72 6.39 22.78 5.67
CA PHE A 72 7.45 22.74 6.71
C PHE A 72 8.48 21.62 6.55
N ALA A 73 8.33 20.69 5.59
CA ALA A 73 9.37 19.71 5.33
C ALA A 73 10.54 20.39 4.60
N ASP A 74 11.72 20.38 5.23
CA ASP A 74 12.94 21.04 4.73
C ASP A 74 14.22 20.19 4.84
N GLY A 75 14.11 18.97 5.36
CA GLY A 75 15.24 18.04 5.51
C GLY A 75 14.77 16.71 6.09
N PHE A 76 15.74 15.85 6.42
CA PHE A 76 15.47 14.49 6.88
C PHE A 76 14.53 14.43 8.08
N TRP A 77 14.85 15.11 9.19
CA TRP A 77 14.09 14.99 10.44
C TRP A 77 12.68 15.55 10.33
N SER A 78 12.53 16.73 9.70
CA SER A 78 11.22 17.33 9.48
C SER A 78 10.36 16.45 8.56
N ALA A 79 10.94 15.94 7.48
CA ALA A 79 10.24 15.03 6.58
C ALA A 79 9.84 13.71 7.26
N LEU A 80 10.76 13.10 8.04
CA LEU A 80 10.49 11.86 8.78
C LEU A 80 9.31 12.01 9.73
N LEU A 81 9.34 13.04 10.57
CA LEU A 81 8.31 13.29 11.59
C LEU A 81 6.97 13.68 10.96
N LEU A 82 6.99 14.62 10.00
CA LEU A 82 5.76 15.12 9.38
C LEU A 82 5.12 14.08 8.47
N HIS A 83 5.92 13.25 7.78
CA HIS A 83 5.38 12.17 6.95
C HIS A 83 4.80 11.05 7.81
N GLY A 84 5.47 10.70 8.91
CA GLY A 84 4.94 9.77 9.92
C GLY A 84 3.63 10.27 10.54
N LEU A 85 3.56 11.56 10.88
CA LEU A 85 2.34 12.20 11.39
C LEU A 85 1.21 12.16 10.35
N ALA A 86 1.51 12.43 9.07
CA ALA A 86 0.52 12.33 8.00
C ALA A 86 -0.02 10.91 7.85
N GLY A 87 0.83 9.89 7.99
CA GLY A 87 0.42 8.49 8.07
C GLY A 87 -0.50 8.22 9.24
N LEU A 88 -0.10 8.65 10.45
CA LEU A 88 -0.87 8.48 11.69
C LEU A 88 -2.27 9.11 11.58
N CYS A 89 -2.39 10.29 11.01
CA CYS A 89 -3.67 10.96 10.79
C CYS A 89 -4.55 10.31 9.73
N SER A 90 -3.97 9.52 8.81
CA SER A 90 -4.69 8.96 7.65
C SER A 90 -5.50 7.69 7.95
N GLY A 91 -5.22 6.98 9.04
CA GLY A 91 -5.86 5.68 9.32
C GLY A 91 -7.37 5.75 9.58
N GLY A 92 -7.86 6.87 10.08
CA GLY A 92 -9.28 7.08 10.35
C GLY A 92 -10.17 7.19 9.10
N SER A 93 -9.58 7.34 7.93
CA SER A 93 -10.33 7.30 6.68
C SER A 93 -10.73 5.89 6.28
N TYR A 94 -9.96 4.86 6.61
CA TYR A 94 -10.22 3.48 6.16
C TYR A 94 -11.29 2.76 7.00
N THR A 95 -10.98 2.42 8.25
CA THR A 95 -11.86 1.61 9.09
C THR A 95 -13.19 2.29 9.43
N PRO A 96 -13.22 3.56 9.90
CA PRO A 96 -14.47 4.26 10.13
C PRO A 96 -15.26 4.53 8.85
N GLY A 97 -14.59 4.77 7.71
CA GLY A 97 -15.24 4.92 6.41
C GLY A 97 -16.00 3.66 5.99
N LEU A 98 -15.39 2.50 6.12
CA LEU A 98 -16.05 1.22 5.84
C LEU A 98 -17.21 0.96 6.82
N ALA A 99 -17.07 1.31 8.10
CA ALA A 99 -18.12 1.19 9.09
C ALA A 99 -19.34 2.07 8.74
N LEU A 100 -19.13 3.32 8.31
CA LEU A 100 -20.20 4.21 7.86
C LEU A 100 -20.95 3.67 6.64
N ILE A 101 -20.22 3.12 5.67
CA ILE A 101 -20.83 2.47 4.49
C ILE A 101 -21.64 1.26 4.91
N SER A 102 -21.11 0.43 5.79
CA SER A 102 -21.81 -0.74 6.33
C SER A 102 -23.13 -0.36 7.02
N GLN A 103 -23.10 0.69 7.84
CA GLN A 103 -24.29 1.20 8.52
C GLN A 103 -25.33 1.77 7.54
N ARG A 104 -24.89 2.55 6.54
CA ARG A 104 -25.76 3.24 5.59
C ARG A 104 -26.42 2.29 4.59
N PHE A 105 -25.72 1.24 4.19
CA PHE A 105 -26.16 0.27 3.19
C PHE A 105 -26.53 -1.11 3.79
N ALA A 106 -26.87 -1.16 5.07
CA ALA A 106 -27.23 -2.41 5.76
C ALA A 106 -28.39 -3.16 5.08
N ALA A 107 -29.34 -2.44 4.47
CA ALA A 107 -30.50 -3.00 3.77
C ALA A 107 -30.17 -3.53 2.35
N GLY A 108 -28.97 -3.32 1.82
CA GLY A 108 -28.53 -3.80 0.49
C GLY A 108 -27.55 -2.87 -0.21
N GLY A 109 -26.83 -3.40 -1.19
CA GLY A 109 -25.85 -2.63 -1.98
C GLY A 109 -24.51 -2.35 -1.28
N GLN A 110 -24.31 -2.88 -0.07
CA GLN A 110 -23.11 -2.65 0.74
C GLN A 110 -21.83 -3.03 -0.01
N GLY A 111 -21.79 -4.20 -0.67
CA GLY A 111 -20.62 -4.66 -1.42
C GLY A 111 -20.24 -3.70 -2.54
N ARG A 112 -21.22 -3.19 -3.30
CA ARG A 112 -20.99 -2.22 -4.37
C ARG A 112 -20.48 -0.89 -3.82
N ALA A 113 -21.04 -0.40 -2.72
CA ALA A 113 -20.61 0.86 -2.09
C ALA A 113 -19.18 0.76 -1.53
N MET A 114 -18.84 -0.37 -0.88
CA MET A 114 -17.47 -0.65 -0.43
C MET A 114 -16.49 -0.76 -1.60
N GLY A 115 -16.90 -1.42 -2.70
CA GLY A 115 -16.11 -1.51 -3.92
C GLY A 115 -15.78 -0.13 -4.51
N TYR A 116 -16.75 0.77 -4.61
CA TYR A 116 -16.51 2.14 -5.04
C TYR A 116 -15.59 2.92 -4.11
N TYR A 117 -15.72 2.72 -2.80
CA TYR A 117 -14.86 3.39 -1.82
C TYR A 117 -13.39 2.98 -1.97
N LEU A 118 -13.13 1.69 -2.13
CA LEU A 118 -11.78 1.16 -2.32
C LEU A 118 -11.21 1.55 -3.70
N ALA A 119 -12.04 1.51 -4.75
CA ALA A 119 -11.65 1.95 -6.09
C ALA A 119 -11.28 3.44 -6.11
N ALA A 120 -12.00 4.29 -5.36
CA ALA A 120 -11.69 5.71 -5.23
C ALA A 120 -10.31 5.95 -4.57
N ALA A 121 -9.90 5.10 -3.62
CA ALA A 121 -8.56 5.17 -3.03
C ALA A 121 -7.47 4.85 -4.08
N SER A 122 -7.63 3.77 -4.84
CA SER A 122 -6.70 3.38 -5.92
C SER A 122 -6.63 4.44 -7.03
N PHE A 123 -7.78 4.97 -7.43
CA PHE A 123 -7.86 6.08 -8.37
C PHE A 123 -7.11 7.32 -7.85
N GLY A 124 -7.28 7.65 -6.56
CA GLY A 124 -6.57 8.75 -5.90
C GLY A 124 -5.05 8.59 -5.92
N TYR A 125 -4.53 7.37 -5.83
CA TYR A 125 -3.09 7.12 -5.95
C TYR A 125 -2.59 7.39 -7.37
N GLY A 126 -3.27 6.87 -8.38
CA GLY A 126 -2.96 7.14 -9.78
C GLY A 126 -3.06 8.63 -10.14
N LEU A 127 -4.14 9.29 -9.70
CA LEU A 127 -4.34 10.73 -9.92
C LEU A 127 -3.22 11.57 -9.27
N THR A 128 -2.74 11.19 -8.09
CA THR A 128 -1.61 11.86 -7.43
C THR A 128 -0.35 11.81 -8.29
N LEU A 129 -0.06 10.66 -8.90
CA LEU A 129 1.09 10.49 -9.80
C LEU A 129 0.92 11.30 -11.10
N VAL A 130 -0.29 11.33 -11.66
CA VAL A 130 -0.63 12.18 -12.82
C VAL A 130 -0.39 13.65 -12.51
N LEU A 131 -0.91 14.15 -11.37
CA LEU A 131 -0.72 15.53 -10.94
C LEU A 131 0.76 15.85 -10.68
N ALA A 132 1.50 14.95 -10.05
CA ALA A 132 2.94 15.11 -9.86
C ALA A 132 3.67 15.18 -11.22
N GLY A 133 3.40 14.25 -12.13
CA GLY A 133 4.01 14.26 -13.45
C GLY A 133 3.70 15.51 -14.28
N ALA A 134 2.47 16.02 -14.22
CA ALA A 134 2.04 17.18 -15.01
C ALA A 134 2.51 18.51 -14.42
N LEU A 135 2.53 18.65 -13.10
CA LEU A 135 2.65 19.94 -12.43
C LEU A 135 4.00 20.15 -11.72
N LEU A 136 4.87 19.14 -11.72
CA LEU A 136 6.16 19.26 -11.06
C LEU A 136 7.06 20.34 -11.69
N ALA A 137 7.06 20.46 -13.02
CA ALA A 137 7.85 21.46 -13.72
C ALA A 137 7.38 22.91 -13.44
N PRO A 138 6.07 23.25 -13.55
CA PRO A 138 5.60 24.62 -13.30
C PRO A 138 5.50 24.99 -11.82
N LEU A 139 5.22 24.05 -10.90
CA LEU A 139 4.92 24.36 -9.50
C LEU A 139 6.02 23.96 -8.53
N GLY A 140 7.00 23.18 -8.99
CA GLY A 140 7.96 22.51 -8.11
C GLY A 140 7.29 21.50 -7.17
N TRP A 141 8.07 20.77 -6.41
CA TRP A 141 7.54 19.70 -5.54
C TRP A 141 6.63 20.24 -4.41
N ARG A 142 6.95 21.42 -3.84
CA ARG A 142 6.12 22.04 -2.79
C ARG A 142 4.74 22.42 -3.32
N GLY A 143 4.66 23.05 -4.48
CA GLY A 143 3.39 23.41 -5.11
C GLY A 143 2.54 22.19 -5.45
N VAL A 144 3.17 21.11 -5.93
CA VAL A 144 2.51 19.81 -6.17
C VAL A 144 1.94 19.24 -4.88
N PHE A 145 2.70 19.24 -3.79
CA PHE A 145 2.22 18.74 -2.49
C PHE A 145 1.07 19.58 -1.93
N VAL A 146 1.14 20.89 -2.00
CA VAL A 146 0.03 21.78 -1.58
C VAL A 146 -1.23 21.46 -2.39
N LEU A 147 -1.12 21.34 -3.70
CA LEU A 147 -2.26 20.99 -4.55
C LEU A 147 -2.84 19.61 -4.21
N ILE A 148 -1.98 18.60 -4.03
CA ILE A 148 -2.41 17.25 -3.64
C ILE A 148 -3.07 17.27 -2.26
N ALA A 149 -2.58 18.06 -1.32
CA ALA A 149 -3.17 18.21 0.01
C ALA A 149 -4.54 18.95 -0.03
N CYS A 150 -4.82 19.76 -1.04
CA CYS A 150 -6.15 20.33 -1.26
C CYS A 150 -7.21 19.27 -1.57
N GLY A 151 -6.83 18.14 -2.17
CA GLY A 151 -7.75 17.01 -2.42
C GLY A 151 -8.40 16.46 -1.13
N PRO A 152 -7.64 16.03 -0.12
CA PRO A 152 -8.17 15.68 1.20
C PRO A 152 -8.97 16.80 1.88
N VAL A 153 -8.58 18.07 1.73
CA VAL A 153 -9.36 19.21 2.25
C VAL A 153 -10.74 19.24 1.59
N LEU A 154 -10.81 19.20 0.27
CA LEU A 154 -12.08 19.18 -0.47
C LEU A 154 -12.92 17.94 -0.11
N ALA A 155 -12.29 16.77 -0.02
CA ALA A 155 -12.96 15.52 0.40
C ALA A 155 -13.53 15.65 1.81
N THR A 156 -12.82 16.30 2.73
CA THR A 156 -13.28 16.58 4.09
C THR A 156 -14.49 17.51 4.10
N LEU A 157 -14.49 18.57 3.31
CA LEU A 157 -15.62 19.49 3.19
C LEU A 157 -16.86 18.78 2.62
N ILE A 158 -16.66 17.96 1.59
CA ILE A 158 -17.72 17.12 1.01
C ILE A 158 -18.25 16.15 2.08
N ALA A 159 -17.35 15.50 2.84
CA ALA A 159 -17.73 14.57 3.90
C ALA A 159 -18.56 15.24 5.01
N PHE A 160 -18.19 16.45 5.44
CA PHE A 160 -19.00 17.22 6.40
C PHE A 160 -20.42 17.46 5.89
N ARG A 161 -20.56 17.79 4.61
CA ARG A 161 -21.87 18.04 4.01
C ARG A 161 -22.70 16.76 3.81
N VAL A 162 -22.09 15.71 3.26
CA VAL A 162 -22.76 14.43 2.96
C VAL A 162 -23.12 13.67 4.22
N LEU A 163 -22.27 13.72 5.24
CA LEU A 163 -22.50 13.02 6.51
C LEU A 163 -23.30 13.86 7.51
N ARG A 164 -23.78 15.05 7.14
CA ARG A 164 -24.47 15.96 8.06
C ARG A 164 -25.63 15.26 8.77
N ASP A 165 -26.45 14.55 8.01
CA ASP A 165 -27.67 13.91 8.51
C ASP A 165 -27.47 12.41 8.84
N THR A 166 -26.22 11.93 8.77
CA THR A 166 -25.89 10.55 9.14
C THR A 166 -25.78 10.44 10.66
N PRO A 167 -26.53 9.56 11.32
CA PRO A 167 -26.45 9.39 12.77
C PRO A 167 -25.05 8.92 13.17
N ASN A 168 -24.55 9.48 14.29
CA ASN A 168 -23.28 9.03 14.86
C ASN A 168 -23.55 7.90 15.85
N VAL A 169 -23.57 6.66 15.35
CA VAL A 169 -23.86 5.49 16.16
C VAL A 169 -22.63 5.10 16.95
N VAL A 170 -22.77 5.00 18.26
CA VAL A 170 -21.76 4.45 19.18
C VAL A 170 -22.24 3.06 19.59
N HIS A 171 -21.46 2.05 19.26
CA HIS A 171 -21.76 0.68 19.67
C HIS A 171 -21.02 0.38 20.98
N PRO A 172 -21.73 0.06 22.08
CA PRO A 172 -21.06 -0.43 23.27
C PRO A 172 -20.29 -1.72 22.92
N ARG A 173 -19.00 -1.73 23.20
CA ARG A 173 -18.19 -2.92 22.97
C ARG A 173 -18.65 -4.02 23.92
N PRO A 174 -19.01 -5.23 23.44
CA PRO A 174 -19.13 -6.37 24.33
C PRO A 174 -17.79 -6.54 25.08
N ALA A 175 -17.86 -6.83 26.36
CA ALA A 175 -16.68 -7.07 27.17
C ALA A 175 -15.75 -8.07 26.44
N ALA A 176 -14.44 -7.83 26.45
CA ALA A 176 -13.41 -8.56 25.72
C ALA A 176 -13.21 -10.02 26.21
N GLN A 177 -14.29 -10.67 26.65
CA GLN A 177 -14.30 -12.07 27.03
C GLN A 177 -14.16 -12.92 25.76
N GLY A 178 -12.98 -13.50 25.57
CA GLY A 178 -12.68 -14.35 24.40
C GLY A 178 -11.59 -13.82 23.45
N ALA A 179 -11.31 -12.52 23.41
CA ALA A 179 -10.35 -11.94 22.45
C ALA A 179 -8.95 -12.61 22.52
N ARG A 180 -8.46 -12.95 23.71
CA ARG A 180 -7.19 -13.67 23.87
C ARG A 180 -7.27 -15.10 23.35
N HIS A 181 -8.40 -15.76 23.56
CA HIS A 181 -8.65 -17.13 23.07
C HIS A 181 -8.69 -17.13 21.53
N ASP A 182 -9.42 -16.20 20.91
CA ASP A 182 -9.51 -16.09 19.45
C ASP A 182 -8.17 -15.73 18.82
N PHE A 183 -7.39 -14.86 19.45
CA PHE A 183 -6.04 -14.52 19.00
C PHE A 183 -5.12 -15.74 18.97
N LEU A 184 -5.08 -16.50 20.05
CA LEU A 184 -4.27 -17.73 20.13
C LEU A 184 -4.80 -18.82 19.18
N ALA A 185 -6.12 -18.90 18.99
CA ALA A 185 -6.73 -19.85 18.08
C ALA A 185 -6.30 -19.59 16.63
N VAL A 186 -6.30 -18.32 16.19
CA VAL A 186 -5.82 -17.93 14.85
C VAL A 186 -4.33 -18.20 14.71
N LEU A 187 -3.49 -17.88 15.70
CA LEU A 187 -2.05 -18.17 15.64
C LEU A 187 -1.74 -19.67 15.55
N ARG A 188 -2.60 -20.50 16.13
CA ARG A 188 -2.48 -21.97 16.05
C ARG A 188 -3.07 -22.58 14.78
N ASN A 189 -3.89 -21.81 14.06
CA ASN A 189 -4.46 -22.22 12.78
C ASN A 189 -3.40 -22.11 11.68
N ARG A 190 -2.72 -23.24 11.40
CA ARG A 190 -1.62 -23.29 10.42
C ARG A 190 -2.02 -22.84 9.02
N PRO A 191 -3.16 -23.24 8.43
CA PRO A 191 -3.61 -22.71 7.13
C PRO A 191 -3.81 -21.19 7.13
N ALA A 192 -4.47 -20.66 8.16
CA ALA A 192 -4.66 -19.21 8.29
C ALA A 192 -3.32 -18.47 8.40
N MET A 193 -2.37 -18.99 9.19
CA MET A 193 -1.04 -18.39 9.31
C MET A 193 -0.24 -18.47 8.02
N LEU A 194 -0.34 -19.53 7.22
CA LEU A 194 0.27 -19.58 5.88
C LEU A 194 -0.31 -18.52 4.96
N SER A 195 -1.64 -18.32 4.99
CA SER A 195 -2.30 -17.25 4.22
C SER A 195 -1.84 -15.86 4.70
N ILE A 196 -1.73 -15.64 6.02
CA ILE A 196 -1.26 -14.39 6.63
C ILE A 196 0.19 -14.08 6.22
N TRP A 197 1.08 -15.06 6.29
CA TRP A 197 2.47 -14.89 5.86
C TRP A 197 2.58 -14.65 4.35
N GLY A 198 1.74 -15.32 3.53
CA GLY A 198 1.65 -15.01 2.10
C GLY A 198 1.34 -13.54 1.86
N TYR A 199 0.34 -13.01 2.57
CA TYR A 199 0.00 -11.60 2.51
C TYR A 199 1.12 -10.68 3.03
N ALA A 200 1.86 -11.09 4.06
CA ALA A 200 2.97 -10.29 4.58
C ALA A 200 4.11 -10.15 3.56
N PHE A 201 4.48 -11.23 2.86
CA PHE A 201 5.48 -11.20 1.81
C PHE A 201 5.01 -10.44 0.56
N HIS A 202 3.73 -10.58 0.19
CA HIS A 202 3.09 -9.76 -0.82
C HIS A 202 3.13 -8.26 -0.47
N ALA A 203 2.76 -7.88 0.75
CA ALA A 203 2.75 -6.48 1.19
C ALA A 203 4.16 -5.87 1.25
N TRP A 204 5.17 -6.66 1.65
CA TRP A 204 6.58 -6.27 1.56
C TRP A 204 6.96 -5.86 0.14
N GLU A 205 6.65 -6.70 -0.83
CA GLU A 205 6.97 -6.45 -2.22
C GLU A 205 6.19 -5.26 -2.78
N LEU A 206 4.88 -5.20 -2.52
CA LEU A 206 4.01 -4.18 -3.07
C LEU A 206 4.32 -2.77 -2.55
N LEU A 207 4.56 -2.60 -1.24
CA LEU A 207 4.86 -1.29 -0.68
C LEU A 207 6.26 -0.82 -1.05
N GLY A 208 7.23 -1.72 -1.18
CA GLY A 208 8.55 -1.41 -1.74
C GLY A 208 8.48 -1.00 -3.21
N LEU A 209 7.73 -1.73 -4.03
CA LEU A 209 7.45 -1.39 -5.41
C LEU A 209 6.87 0.02 -5.53
N TRP A 210 5.81 0.33 -4.81
CA TRP A 210 5.15 1.64 -4.88
C TRP A 210 6.03 2.80 -4.40
N ALA A 211 6.95 2.54 -3.49
CA ALA A 211 7.87 3.54 -3.00
C ALA A 211 8.97 3.91 -4.01
N TRP A 212 9.50 2.91 -4.72
CA TRP A 212 10.71 3.08 -5.53
C TRP A 212 10.48 3.05 -7.03
N LEU A 213 9.29 2.62 -7.51
CA LEU A 213 8.99 2.53 -8.94
C LEU A 213 9.14 3.86 -9.67
N PRO A 214 8.61 5.02 -9.17
CA PRO A 214 8.78 6.29 -9.87
C PRO A 214 10.26 6.68 -9.99
N ALA A 215 11.04 6.45 -8.93
CA ALA A 215 12.46 6.76 -8.88
C ALA A 215 13.28 5.88 -9.84
N PHE A 216 12.95 4.59 -9.93
CA PHE A 216 13.61 3.68 -10.88
C PHE A 216 13.27 4.02 -12.33
N LEU A 217 12.01 4.32 -12.62
CA LEU A 217 11.60 4.74 -13.97
C LEU A 217 12.20 6.10 -14.38
N ALA A 218 12.46 6.99 -13.43
CA ALA A 218 13.23 8.20 -13.67
C ALA A 218 14.70 7.88 -13.98
N ALA A 219 15.32 7.00 -13.20
CA ALA A 219 16.71 6.57 -13.40
C ALA A 219 16.91 5.86 -14.76
N ALA A 220 15.95 5.04 -15.18
CA ALA A 220 15.96 4.33 -16.46
C ALA A 220 15.95 5.24 -17.70
N GLN A 221 15.65 6.53 -17.53
CA GLN A 221 15.71 7.55 -18.59
C GLN A 221 17.07 8.25 -18.68
N GLY A 222 18.08 7.80 -17.96
CA GLY A 222 19.44 8.36 -18.01
C GLY A 222 19.63 9.67 -17.22
N GLY A 223 18.63 10.13 -16.47
CA GLY A 223 18.69 11.40 -15.74
C GLY A 223 17.99 11.32 -14.38
N ALA A 224 18.61 10.74 -13.38
CA ALA A 224 17.97 10.35 -12.13
C ALA A 224 17.33 11.50 -11.32
N ALA A 225 17.84 12.71 -11.39
CA ALA A 225 17.41 13.83 -10.52
C ALA A 225 16.92 15.07 -11.30
N THR A 226 16.70 14.98 -12.60
CA THR A 226 16.11 16.09 -13.35
C THR A 226 14.60 16.14 -13.18
N THR A 227 14.02 17.33 -13.11
CA THR A 227 12.57 17.51 -13.03
C THR A 227 11.83 16.77 -14.15
N GLN A 228 12.39 16.79 -15.36
CA GLN A 228 11.81 16.12 -16.52
C GLN A 228 11.77 14.59 -16.35
N ALA A 229 12.88 13.96 -15.94
CA ALA A 229 12.94 12.51 -15.73
C ALA A 229 12.01 12.07 -14.58
N VAL A 230 11.95 12.86 -13.50
CA VAL A 230 11.06 12.59 -12.36
C VAL A 230 9.57 12.73 -12.75
N SER A 231 9.22 13.77 -13.53
CA SER A 231 7.86 13.94 -14.08
C SER A 231 7.47 12.75 -14.96
N ALA A 232 8.35 12.35 -15.87
CA ALA A 232 8.10 11.20 -16.75
C ALA A 232 8.00 9.89 -15.95
N GLY A 233 8.85 9.67 -14.94
CA GLY A 233 8.76 8.53 -14.02
C GLY A 233 7.42 8.47 -13.29
N ALA A 234 6.90 9.62 -12.85
CA ALA A 234 5.59 9.71 -12.21
C ALA A 234 4.45 9.36 -13.19
N TRP A 235 4.48 9.87 -14.43
CA TRP A 235 3.52 9.52 -15.48
C TRP A 235 3.52 8.03 -15.81
N LEU A 236 4.70 7.45 -16.02
CA LEU A 236 4.84 6.02 -16.32
C LEU A 236 4.33 5.17 -15.16
N THR A 237 4.63 5.58 -13.91
CA THR A 237 4.10 4.90 -12.72
C THR A 237 2.58 5.02 -12.63
N ALA A 238 1.98 6.18 -12.95
CA ALA A 238 0.53 6.34 -12.97
C ALA A 238 -0.15 5.33 -13.90
N ALA A 239 0.41 5.08 -15.08
CA ALA A 239 -0.09 4.08 -16.01
C ALA A 239 -0.10 2.67 -15.38
N THR A 240 0.94 2.31 -14.60
CA THR A 240 0.97 1.02 -13.92
C THR A 240 -0.11 0.89 -12.84
N PHE A 241 -0.43 1.97 -12.12
CA PHE A 241 -1.49 1.98 -11.11
C PHE A 241 -2.89 1.82 -11.72
N PHE A 242 -3.17 2.48 -12.85
CA PHE A 242 -4.45 2.31 -13.54
C PHE A 242 -4.62 0.89 -14.09
N LEU A 243 -3.55 0.28 -14.63
CA LEU A 243 -3.60 -1.11 -15.07
C LEU A 243 -3.75 -2.07 -13.87
N GLY A 244 -3.04 -1.83 -12.77
CA GLY A 244 -3.14 -2.61 -11.54
C GLY A 244 -4.56 -2.58 -10.94
N MET A 245 -5.25 -1.44 -11.02
CA MET A 245 -6.65 -1.32 -10.59
C MET A 245 -7.57 -2.26 -11.39
N LEU A 246 -7.38 -2.39 -12.71
CA LEU A 246 -8.10 -3.34 -13.53
C LEU A 246 -7.79 -4.80 -13.13
N GLY A 247 -6.50 -5.10 -12.87
CA GLY A 247 -6.07 -6.41 -12.36
C GLY A 247 -6.77 -6.81 -11.07
N SER A 248 -6.78 -5.91 -10.08
CA SER A 248 -7.49 -6.14 -8.82
C SER A 248 -8.98 -6.35 -8.98
N ALA A 249 -9.63 -5.61 -9.88
CA ALA A 249 -11.06 -5.74 -10.14
C ALA A 249 -11.43 -7.10 -10.76
N LEU A 250 -10.58 -7.60 -11.66
CA LEU A 250 -10.81 -8.88 -12.36
C LEU A 250 -10.41 -10.10 -11.53
N ALA A 251 -9.42 -9.97 -10.67
CA ALA A 251 -8.82 -11.07 -9.94
C ALA A 251 -9.80 -11.78 -8.99
N GLY A 252 -10.73 -11.06 -8.38
CA GLY A 252 -11.80 -11.65 -7.56
C GLY A 252 -12.61 -12.70 -8.32
N GLY A 253 -13.14 -12.31 -9.48
CA GLY A 253 -13.92 -13.21 -10.35
C GLY A 253 -13.09 -14.35 -10.94
N LEU A 254 -11.83 -14.09 -11.30
CA LEU A 254 -10.92 -15.13 -11.77
C LEU A 254 -10.61 -16.14 -10.66
N SER A 255 -10.42 -15.68 -9.41
CA SER A 255 -10.17 -16.57 -8.28
C SER A 255 -11.36 -17.46 -7.91
N ASP A 256 -12.58 -17.03 -8.23
CA ASP A 256 -13.79 -17.85 -8.06
C ASP A 256 -13.86 -19.00 -9.07
N ARG A 257 -13.17 -18.85 -10.22
CA ARG A 257 -13.14 -19.85 -11.30
C ARG A 257 -11.92 -20.76 -11.25
N TRP A 258 -10.75 -20.21 -10.92
CA TRP A 258 -9.47 -20.94 -10.95
C TRP A 258 -9.04 -21.46 -9.59
N GLY A 259 -9.68 -20.95 -8.53
CA GLY A 259 -9.31 -21.21 -7.15
C GLY A 259 -8.43 -20.10 -6.55
N ARG A 260 -8.58 -19.89 -5.22
CA ARG A 260 -7.88 -18.81 -4.49
C ARG A 260 -6.38 -18.96 -4.57
N THR A 261 -5.88 -20.15 -4.19
CA THR A 261 -4.43 -20.40 -4.16
C THR A 261 -3.80 -20.45 -5.55
N ALA A 262 -4.54 -20.91 -6.58
CA ALA A 262 -4.04 -20.93 -7.95
C ALA A 262 -3.76 -19.51 -8.46
N LEU A 263 -4.70 -18.57 -8.24
CA LEU A 263 -4.52 -17.19 -8.67
C LEU A 263 -3.40 -16.50 -7.89
N ILE A 264 -3.35 -16.68 -6.56
CA ILE A 264 -2.27 -16.11 -5.73
C ILE A 264 -0.92 -16.65 -6.20
N LEU A 265 -0.79 -17.98 -6.45
CA LEU A 265 0.44 -18.57 -6.96
C LEU A 265 0.86 -17.96 -8.30
N ALA A 266 -0.05 -17.86 -9.25
CA ALA A 266 0.26 -17.30 -10.57
C ALA A 266 0.69 -15.84 -10.45
N ALA A 267 -0.09 -15.01 -9.79
CA ALA A 267 0.17 -13.59 -9.63
C ALA A 267 1.47 -13.33 -8.86
N SER A 268 1.66 -13.96 -7.70
CA SER A 268 2.85 -13.75 -6.88
C SER A 268 4.13 -14.32 -7.51
N THR A 269 4.03 -15.40 -8.32
CA THR A 269 5.19 -15.92 -9.06
C THR A 269 5.63 -14.94 -10.14
N VAL A 270 4.68 -14.40 -10.91
CA VAL A 270 4.98 -13.39 -11.94
C VAL A 270 5.53 -12.12 -11.28
N SER A 271 4.92 -11.66 -10.20
CA SER A 271 5.38 -10.48 -9.44
C SER A 271 6.81 -10.65 -8.94
N ALA A 272 7.11 -11.77 -8.26
CA ALA A 272 8.45 -12.07 -7.76
C ALA A 272 9.49 -12.20 -8.90
N ALA A 273 9.13 -12.82 -10.03
CA ALA A 273 10.02 -12.89 -11.18
C ALA A 273 10.33 -11.49 -11.76
N CYS A 274 9.30 -10.64 -11.84
CA CYS A 274 9.51 -9.24 -12.22
C CYS A 274 10.44 -8.54 -11.19
N ALA A 275 10.18 -8.64 -9.90
CA ALA A 275 10.99 -8.00 -8.88
C ALA A 275 12.48 -8.42 -8.94
N LEU A 276 12.75 -9.72 -9.09
CA LEU A 276 14.11 -10.26 -9.18
C LEU A 276 14.87 -9.78 -10.41
N SER A 277 14.17 -9.51 -11.53
CA SER A 277 14.79 -9.10 -12.80
C SER A 277 14.79 -7.58 -13.03
N PHE A 278 13.84 -6.83 -12.44
CA PHE A 278 13.50 -5.47 -12.82
C PHE A 278 14.67 -4.48 -12.67
N GLY A 279 15.40 -4.54 -11.56
CA GLY A 279 16.55 -3.66 -11.34
C GLY A 279 17.71 -3.88 -12.31
N TRP A 280 17.86 -5.11 -12.79
CA TRP A 280 18.85 -5.49 -13.78
C TRP A 280 18.49 -5.07 -15.21
N MET A 281 17.34 -4.43 -15.38
CA MET A 281 16.92 -3.85 -16.65
C MET A 281 17.36 -2.40 -16.84
N LEU A 282 18.09 -1.83 -15.90
CA LEU A 282 18.63 -0.48 -16.03
C LEU A 282 19.57 -0.41 -17.25
N GLY A 283 19.32 0.54 -18.16
CA GLY A 283 20.05 0.66 -19.41
C GLY A 283 19.44 -0.09 -20.60
N LEU A 284 18.43 -0.92 -20.38
CA LEU A 284 17.66 -1.51 -21.47
C LEU A 284 16.69 -0.48 -22.09
N PRO A 285 16.14 -0.75 -23.31
CA PRO A 285 15.16 0.13 -23.92
C PRO A 285 13.98 0.44 -22.97
N LEU A 286 13.66 1.71 -22.79
CA LEU A 286 12.65 2.18 -21.84
C LEU A 286 11.30 1.48 -22.05
N ALA A 287 10.90 1.22 -23.28
CA ALA A 287 9.66 0.52 -23.58
C ALA A 287 9.59 -0.88 -22.94
N LEU A 288 10.70 -1.61 -22.92
CA LEU A 288 10.79 -2.91 -22.25
C LEU A 288 10.69 -2.78 -20.72
N VAL A 289 11.41 -1.82 -20.15
CA VAL A 289 11.35 -1.52 -18.71
C VAL A 289 9.90 -1.17 -18.30
N VAL A 290 9.23 -0.34 -19.08
CA VAL A 290 7.82 0.05 -18.83
C VAL A 290 6.88 -1.13 -18.99
N ALA A 291 7.06 -1.98 -19.99
CA ALA A 291 6.24 -3.18 -20.16
C ALA A 291 6.35 -4.12 -18.96
N VAL A 292 7.56 -4.33 -18.44
CA VAL A 292 7.77 -5.13 -17.23
C VAL A 292 7.20 -4.41 -15.98
N ALA A 293 7.33 -3.10 -15.86
CA ALA A 293 6.71 -2.33 -14.78
C ALA A 293 5.18 -2.48 -14.77
N LEU A 294 4.54 -2.42 -15.94
CA LEU A 294 3.10 -2.63 -16.09
C LEU A 294 2.69 -4.05 -15.66
N LEU A 295 3.42 -5.07 -16.11
CA LEU A 295 3.19 -6.46 -15.70
C LEU A 295 3.41 -6.67 -14.22
N PHE A 296 4.48 -6.09 -13.68
CA PHE A 296 4.84 -6.20 -12.27
C PHE A 296 3.74 -5.62 -11.35
N ASN A 297 3.31 -4.38 -11.60
CA ASN A 297 2.26 -3.78 -10.77
C ASN A 297 0.90 -4.43 -10.98
N LEU A 298 0.59 -4.90 -12.20
CA LEU A 298 -0.62 -5.68 -12.48
C LEU A 298 -0.63 -6.98 -11.66
N ALA A 299 0.44 -7.76 -11.70
CA ALA A 299 0.57 -9.01 -10.97
C ALA A 299 0.60 -8.78 -9.46
N GLY A 300 1.40 -7.78 -9.01
CA GLY A 300 1.53 -7.44 -7.59
C GLY A 300 0.26 -6.88 -6.94
N THR A 301 -0.71 -6.38 -7.71
CA THR A 301 -1.98 -5.89 -7.16
C THR A 301 -3.14 -6.88 -7.30
N ALA A 302 -3.04 -7.81 -8.25
CA ALA A 302 -4.13 -8.72 -8.58
C ALA A 302 -4.53 -9.64 -7.42
N ASP A 303 -3.57 -10.14 -6.65
CA ASP A 303 -3.83 -11.11 -5.57
C ASP A 303 -4.25 -10.47 -4.23
N SER A 304 -4.15 -9.13 -4.07
CA SER A 304 -4.44 -8.43 -2.81
C SER A 304 -5.82 -8.71 -2.25
N SER A 305 -6.86 -8.68 -3.08
CA SER A 305 -8.24 -8.98 -2.66
C SER A 305 -8.43 -10.47 -2.40
N VAL A 306 -7.75 -11.32 -3.16
CA VAL A 306 -7.85 -12.78 -3.07
C VAL A 306 -7.25 -13.30 -1.77
N HIS A 307 -6.15 -12.72 -1.30
CA HIS A 307 -5.60 -13.01 0.04
C HIS A 307 -6.62 -12.76 1.15
N SER A 308 -7.42 -11.69 1.03
CA SER A 308 -8.45 -11.38 2.02
C SER A 308 -9.56 -12.43 2.04
N THR A 309 -10.05 -12.80 0.85
CA THR A 309 -11.10 -13.81 0.70
C THR A 309 -10.62 -15.19 1.16
N ALA A 310 -9.41 -15.60 0.75
CA ALA A 310 -8.83 -16.87 1.17
C ALA A 310 -8.70 -16.96 2.70
N LEU A 311 -8.24 -15.90 3.37
CA LEU A 311 -8.13 -15.89 4.83
C LEU A 311 -9.52 -16.01 5.50
N ALA A 312 -10.54 -15.33 4.99
CA ALA A 312 -11.90 -15.43 5.53
C ALA A 312 -12.48 -16.84 5.40
N GLU A 313 -12.13 -17.56 4.34
CA GLU A 313 -12.57 -18.96 4.12
C GLU A 313 -11.81 -19.98 4.99
N LEU A 314 -10.66 -19.60 5.61
CA LEU A 314 -9.81 -20.47 6.43
C LEU A 314 -10.07 -20.36 7.94
N VAL A 315 -10.89 -19.41 8.38
CA VAL A 315 -11.18 -19.19 9.79
C VAL A 315 -12.68 -19.20 10.06
N PRO A 316 -13.11 -19.60 11.26
CA PRO A 316 -14.53 -19.50 11.66
C PRO A 316 -15.02 -18.04 11.58
N PRO A 317 -16.31 -17.80 11.27
CA PRO A 317 -16.87 -16.45 11.14
C PRO A 317 -16.60 -15.53 12.33
N GLY A 318 -16.61 -16.05 13.56
CA GLY A 318 -16.30 -15.28 14.77
C GLY A 318 -14.85 -14.84 14.90
N GLN A 319 -13.92 -15.44 14.14
CA GLN A 319 -12.47 -15.16 14.20
C GLN A 319 -11.96 -14.31 13.02
N ILE A 320 -12.81 -13.97 12.03
CA ILE A 320 -12.42 -13.22 10.82
C ILE A 320 -11.79 -11.87 11.21
N GLY A 321 -12.39 -11.14 12.14
CA GLY A 321 -11.88 -9.85 12.59
C GLY A 321 -10.49 -9.95 13.21
N THR A 322 -10.27 -10.96 14.06
CA THR A 322 -8.96 -11.25 14.67
C THR A 322 -7.92 -11.65 13.62
N ALA A 323 -8.29 -12.51 12.67
CA ALA A 323 -7.41 -12.93 11.59
C ALA A 323 -6.99 -11.75 10.69
N TYR A 324 -7.92 -10.86 10.35
CA TYR A 324 -7.61 -9.63 9.61
C TYR A 324 -6.73 -8.66 10.40
N SER A 325 -6.91 -8.58 11.72
CA SER A 325 -6.03 -7.75 12.57
C SER A 325 -4.61 -8.27 12.55
N ILE A 326 -4.39 -9.58 12.77
CA ILE A 326 -3.06 -10.21 12.72
C ILE A 326 -2.44 -10.03 11.32
N ARG A 327 -3.21 -10.26 10.26
CA ARG A 327 -2.78 -10.05 8.88
C ARG A 327 -2.36 -8.61 8.63
N SER A 328 -3.13 -7.63 9.12
CA SER A 328 -2.82 -6.20 8.92
C SER A 328 -1.54 -5.81 9.64
N VAL A 329 -1.33 -6.30 10.86
CA VAL A 329 -0.10 -6.03 11.62
C VAL A 329 1.12 -6.61 10.91
N LEU A 330 1.08 -7.90 10.53
CA LEU A 330 2.20 -8.56 9.88
C LEU A 330 2.40 -8.05 8.45
N GLY A 331 1.31 -7.84 7.69
CA GLY A 331 1.38 -7.38 6.31
C GLY A 331 1.83 -5.94 6.20
N PHE A 332 1.12 -5.00 6.82
CA PHE A 332 1.54 -3.59 6.77
C PHE A 332 2.83 -3.35 7.53
N GLY A 333 3.12 -4.11 8.60
CA GLY A 333 4.37 -4.00 9.34
C GLY A 333 5.58 -4.40 8.49
N SER A 334 5.52 -5.54 7.80
CA SER A 334 6.58 -5.96 6.88
C SER A 334 6.72 -4.98 5.71
N GLY A 335 5.60 -4.62 5.08
CA GLY A 335 5.58 -3.69 3.96
C GLY A 335 6.04 -2.28 4.32
N ALA A 336 5.79 -1.83 5.56
CA ALA A 336 6.26 -0.53 6.03
C ALA A 336 7.79 -0.44 6.13
N ILE A 337 8.47 -1.56 6.38
CA ILE A 337 9.94 -1.61 6.49
C ILE A 337 10.60 -1.72 5.11
N SER A 338 9.91 -2.27 4.12
CA SER A 338 10.50 -2.59 2.82
C SER A 338 11.08 -1.40 2.07
N PRO A 339 10.50 -0.18 2.04
CA PRO A 339 11.11 0.97 1.37
C PRO A 339 12.44 1.38 1.99
N TRP A 340 12.55 1.27 3.31
CA TRP A 340 13.81 1.58 4.03
C TRP A 340 14.89 0.56 3.69
N ILE A 341 14.61 -0.74 3.80
CA ILE A 341 15.58 -1.80 3.46
C ILE A 341 16.02 -1.69 2.00
N PHE A 342 15.08 -1.43 1.07
CA PHE A 342 15.41 -1.18 -0.33
C PHE A 342 16.43 -0.05 -0.48
N GLY A 343 16.19 1.08 0.21
CA GLY A 343 17.08 2.24 0.20
C GLY A 343 18.49 1.93 0.75
N LEU A 344 18.56 1.17 1.86
CA LEU A 344 19.85 0.73 2.43
C LEU A 344 20.64 -0.16 1.45
N VAL A 345 19.95 -1.09 0.78
CA VAL A 345 20.60 -1.96 -0.22
C VAL A 345 21.04 -1.14 -1.44
N LEU A 346 20.27 -0.14 -1.84
CA LEU A 346 20.62 0.77 -2.93
C LEU A 346 21.88 1.60 -2.60
N ASP A 347 21.99 2.11 -1.37
CA ASP A 347 23.19 2.83 -0.91
C ASP A 347 24.40 1.89 -0.83
N TRP A 348 24.21 0.69 -0.28
CA TRP A 348 25.26 -0.32 -0.21
C TRP A 348 25.78 -0.71 -1.60
N GLY A 349 24.91 -0.90 -2.57
CA GLY A 349 25.29 -1.23 -3.94
C GLY A 349 26.02 -0.10 -4.69
N ARG A 350 25.84 1.16 -4.26
CA ARG A 350 26.59 2.32 -4.77
C ARG A 350 27.95 2.47 -4.14
N GLY A 351 28.16 1.88 -2.97
CA GLY A 351 29.45 1.86 -2.28
C GLY A 351 30.48 0.95 -2.95
N ALA A 352 31.75 1.12 -2.56
CA ALA A 352 32.78 0.17 -2.96
C ALA A 352 32.54 -1.21 -2.34
N PRO A 353 32.83 -2.32 -3.03
CA PRO A 353 33.52 -2.46 -4.32
C PRO A 353 32.62 -2.44 -5.56
N LEU A 354 31.31 -2.37 -5.42
CA LEU A 354 30.36 -2.50 -6.55
C LEU A 354 30.28 -1.21 -7.39
N GLY A 355 30.13 -0.05 -6.73
CA GLY A 355 30.29 1.29 -7.27
C GLY A 355 29.49 1.67 -8.53
N SER A 356 28.42 0.93 -8.86
CA SER A 356 27.63 1.20 -10.06
C SER A 356 26.13 1.29 -9.75
N ASP A 357 25.45 2.23 -10.39
CA ASP A 357 23.98 2.34 -10.32
C ASP A 357 23.28 1.08 -10.84
N TYR A 358 23.84 0.41 -11.84
CA TYR A 358 23.30 -0.84 -12.37
C TYR A 358 23.25 -1.93 -11.29
N ALA A 359 24.37 -2.18 -10.61
CA ALA A 359 24.42 -3.17 -9.53
C ALA A 359 23.56 -2.75 -8.33
N ALA A 360 23.57 -1.47 -7.97
CA ALA A 360 22.79 -0.93 -6.87
C ALA A 360 21.30 -1.13 -7.07
N TRP A 361 20.75 -0.75 -8.20
CA TRP A 361 19.35 -0.98 -8.54
C TRP A 361 19.02 -2.47 -8.67
N GLY A 362 19.91 -3.24 -9.32
CA GLY A 362 19.77 -4.69 -9.45
C GLY A 362 19.61 -5.36 -8.08
N LEU A 363 20.51 -5.08 -7.15
CA LEU A 363 20.49 -5.66 -5.80
C LEU A 363 19.30 -5.18 -4.98
N ALA A 364 18.93 -3.90 -5.06
CA ALA A 364 17.80 -3.35 -4.33
C ALA A 364 16.49 -4.03 -4.75
N TRP A 365 16.23 -4.17 -6.05
CA TRP A 365 15.06 -4.90 -6.55
C TRP A 365 15.13 -6.40 -6.23
N THR A 366 16.31 -7.01 -6.33
CA THR A 366 16.52 -8.41 -5.94
C THR A 366 16.20 -8.63 -4.47
N SER A 367 16.59 -7.70 -3.58
CA SER A 367 16.27 -7.81 -2.14
C SER A 367 14.76 -7.77 -1.88
N LEU A 368 14.03 -6.95 -2.64
CA LEU A 368 12.57 -6.90 -2.59
C LEU A 368 11.95 -8.21 -3.08
N GLY A 369 12.37 -8.68 -4.25
CA GLY A 369 11.88 -9.90 -4.87
C GLY A 369 12.25 -11.17 -4.12
N ALA A 370 13.39 -11.22 -3.43
CA ALA A 370 13.79 -12.37 -2.63
C ALA A 370 12.81 -12.67 -1.48
N VAL A 371 12.32 -11.62 -0.81
CA VAL A 371 11.26 -11.75 0.21
C VAL A 371 9.91 -12.00 -0.44
N GLY A 372 9.58 -11.29 -1.54
CA GLY A 372 8.35 -11.50 -2.31
C GLY A 372 8.20 -12.94 -2.81
N ALA A 373 9.29 -13.57 -3.23
CA ALA A 373 9.33 -14.98 -3.66
C ALA A 373 8.94 -15.99 -2.56
N LEU A 374 8.91 -15.58 -1.30
CA LEU A 374 8.36 -16.42 -0.24
C LEU A 374 6.83 -16.52 -0.30
N CYS A 375 6.14 -15.56 -0.92
CA CYS A 375 4.68 -15.59 -1.08
C CYS A 375 4.21 -16.84 -1.87
N PRO A 376 4.69 -17.10 -3.10
CA PRO A 376 4.28 -18.32 -3.81
C PRO A 376 4.69 -19.59 -3.06
N VAL A 377 5.83 -19.60 -2.33
CA VAL A 377 6.27 -20.77 -1.54
C VAL A 377 5.27 -21.10 -0.43
N VAL A 378 4.87 -20.12 0.37
CA VAL A 378 3.91 -20.37 1.46
C VAL A 378 2.51 -20.64 0.93
N THR A 379 2.12 -20.02 -0.18
CA THR A 379 0.83 -20.30 -0.85
C THR A 379 0.79 -21.69 -1.43
N TRP A 380 1.89 -22.17 -2.01
CA TRP A 380 1.99 -23.55 -2.47
C TRP A 380 1.92 -24.57 -1.29
N ARG A 381 2.55 -24.26 -0.16
CA ARG A 381 2.40 -25.05 1.07
C ARG A 381 0.96 -25.05 1.57
N LEU A 382 0.27 -23.90 1.53
CA LEU A 382 -1.15 -23.79 1.87
C LEU A 382 -1.99 -24.68 0.94
N ARG A 383 -1.78 -24.59 -0.39
CA ARG A 383 -2.52 -25.38 -1.39
C ARG A 383 -2.44 -26.89 -1.15
N ARG A 384 -1.33 -27.37 -0.59
CA ARG A 384 -1.13 -28.80 -0.27
C ARG A 384 -1.80 -29.24 1.03
N ARG A 385 -2.35 -28.33 1.83
CA ARG A 385 -3.04 -28.68 3.06
C ARG A 385 -4.45 -29.21 2.78
N PRO A 386 -4.91 -30.25 3.52
CA PRO A 386 -6.28 -30.74 3.39
C PRO A 386 -7.33 -29.66 3.63
N GLU A 387 -7.08 -28.76 4.60
CA GLU A 387 -7.99 -27.67 4.97
C GLU A 387 -8.18 -26.64 3.84
N ALA A 388 -7.21 -26.52 2.94
CA ALA A 388 -7.34 -25.67 1.76
C ALA A 388 -8.26 -26.28 0.68
N ALA A 389 -8.66 -27.54 0.82
CA ALA A 389 -9.57 -28.20 -0.13
C ALA A 389 -10.94 -27.53 -0.21
N GLY A 390 -11.38 -26.82 0.86
CA GLY A 390 -12.63 -26.08 0.92
C GLY A 390 -12.59 -24.69 0.26
N LEU A 391 -11.39 -24.15 -0.04
CA LEU A 391 -11.25 -22.83 -0.64
C LEU A 391 -11.93 -22.76 -2.01
N ALA A 392 -12.61 -21.63 -2.29
CA ALA A 392 -13.33 -21.41 -3.53
C ALA A 392 -14.28 -22.59 -3.88
N LYS A 393 -14.99 -23.12 -2.88
CA LYS A 393 -15.93 -24.24 -3.05
C LYS A 393 -15.28 -25.52 -3.62
N GLY A 394 -14.02 -25.76 -3.30
CA GLY A 394 -13.24 -26.94 -3.72
C GLY A 394 -12.32 -26.74 -4.92
N LEU A 395 -12.22 -25.54 -5.47
CA LEU A 395 -11.30 -25.24 -6.58
C LEU A 395 -9.85 -24.94 -6.11
N ARG A 396 -9.59 -24.75 -4.81
CA ARG A 396 -8.29 -24.44 -4.17
C ARG A 396 -7.60 -23.19 -4.66
#